data_a1ae2dd3376395251d38adac4e3f7066
#
_entry.id   a1ae2dd3376395251d38adac4e3f7066
#
_cell.length_a   1.000
_cell.length_b   1.000
_cell.length_c   1.000
_cell.angle_alpha   90.00
_cell.angle_beta   90.00
_cell.angle_gamma   90.00
#
_symmetry.space_group_name_H-M   'P 1'
#
loop_
_entity.id
_entity.type
_entity.pdbx_description
1 polymer ?
#
loop_
_entity_poly.entity_id
_entity_poly.type
_entity_poly.pdbx_seq_one_letter_code
_entity_poly.pdbx_strand_id
1 'polypeptide(L)'
;DCQRILNDLSNAEASVSLGGIKASGHLRVSAPGGFGRQHVAPLVHDFVREHPEVTVSLDLSDRVVDLLNENMDCAVRIGVLPDSSLVGVKLADNQRLVVATPTYLQRHGRPQHPSDLANHNCLNLVSSGAPSGWLFTIQGEATPIRVSGSLACNDGSSILDWALNDAGLAWRSRWEVQQHLRSGKLVTVLDEFIAPPNAIYAVFPQRKHLPLRVRLAPAKTTTCSASRPLKPSSRGAAISSPAPRSCALRPPAP
;
A
#
# COMPACT_ATOMS: atom_id res chain seq x y z
N ASP A 1 29.44 14.91 7.59
CA ASP A 1 29.32 15.53 8.92
C ASP A 1 29.03 17.03 8.88
N CYS A 2 29.77 17.85 8.10
CA CYS A 2 29.53 19.30 8.01
C CYS A 2 28.13 19.67 7.53
N GLN A 3 27.59 18.96 6.53
CA GLN A 3 26.25 19.21 6.02
C GLN A 3 25.17 18.93 7.08
N ARG A 4 25.39 17.91 7.92
CA ARG A 4 24.48 17.61 9.04
C ARG A 4 24.49 18.72 10.08
N ILE A 5 25.66 19.24 10.42
CA ILE A 5 25.82 20.35 11.38
C ILE A 5 25.14 21.62 10.85
N LEU A 6 25.30 21.93 9.56
CA LEU A 6 24.65 23.08 8.93
C LEU A 6 23.13 22.93 8.91
N ASN A 7 22.62 21.73 8.64
CA ASN A 7 21.19 21.43 8.68
C ASN A 7 20.64 21.51 10.12
N ASP A 8 21.38 21.02 11.11
CA ASP A 8 20.96 21.08 12.52
C ASP A 8 21.00 22.54 13.03
N LEU A 9 21.97 23.35 12.61
CA LEU A 9 22.02 24.78 12.91
C LEU A 9 20.84 25.55 12.29
N SER A 10 20.56 25.32 11.01
CA SER A 10 19.41 25.91 10.32
C SER A 10 18.07 25.49 10.95
N ASN A 11 17.97 24.26 11.43
CA ASN A 11 16.81 23.76 12.16
C ASN A 11 16.66 24.43 13.53
N ALA A 12 17.77 24.69 14.24
CA ALA A 12 17.78 25.39 15.51
C ALA A 12 17.36 26.87 15.33
N GLU A 13 17.87 27.55 14.30
CA GLU A 13 17.49 28.93 13.95
C GLU A 13 16.01 29.04 13.60
N ALA A 14 15.46 28.10 12.79
CA ALA A 14 14.05 28.06 12.47
C ALA A 14 13.15 27.79 13.71
N SER A 15 13.68 27.11 14.73
CA SER A 15 12.97 26.83 15.98
C SER A 15 12.95 28.02 16.95
N VAL A 16 13.93 28.91 16.85
CA VAL A 16 14.10 30.08 17.74
C VAL A 16 13.35 31.32 17.20
N SER A 17 12.98 31.34 15.92
CA SER A 17 12.21 32.44 15.31
C SER A 17 10.76 32.47 15.86
N LEU A 18 10.61 32.97 17.07
CA LEU A 18 9.36 33.06 17.85
C LEU A 18 8.32 34.07 17.33
N GLY A 19 8.43 34.54 16.07
CA GLY A 19 7.56 35.63 15.57
C GLY A 19 6.62 35.28 14.43
N GLY A 20 6.74 34.14 13.80
CA GLY A 20 5.85 33.73 12.71
C GLY A 20 6.06 32.25 12.39
N ILE A 21 5.00 31.47 12.55
CA ILE A 21 5.03 30.00 12.33
C ILE A 21 5.08 29.73 10.82
N LYS A 22 6.17 30.11 10.15
CA LYS A 22 6.38 29.77 8.75
C LYS A 22 7.33 28.59 8.66
N ALA A 23 6.92 27.54 7.96
CA ALA A 23 7.79 26.44 7.62
C ALA A 23 8.82 26.91 6.60
N SER A 24 10.12 26.66 6.83
CA SER A 24 11.21 27.02 5.93
C SER A 24 12.30 25.94 5.92
N GLY A 25 13.17 25.99 4.91
CA GLY A 25 14.34 25.12 4.77
C GLY A 25 14.09 23.90 3.87
N HIS A 26 15.08 23.00 3.81
CA HIS A 26 15.06 21.83 2.94
C HIS A 26 14.46 20.61 3.63
N LEU A 27 13.56 19.89 2.94
CA LEU A 27 12.91 18.66 3.41
C LEU A 27 13.27 17.50 2.47
N ARG A 28 13.83 16.43 3.03
CA ARG A 28 14.18 15.20 2.30
C ARG A 28 13.19 14.10 2.65
N VAL A 29 12.44 13.64 1.66
CA VAL A 29 11.38 12.65 1.80
C VAL A 29 11.69 11.42 0.96
N SER A 30 11.60 10.21 1.53
CA SER A 30 11.64 8.97 0.78
C SER A 30 10.26 8.30 0.75
N ALA A 31 9.89 7.70 -0.38
CA ALA A 31 8.64 6.97 -0.51
C ALA A 31 8.78 5.79 -1.50
N PRO A 32 7.94 4.72 -1.36
CA PRO A 32 7.92 3.66 -2.35
C PRO A 32 7.58 4.21 -3.74
N GLY A 33 8.25 3.71 -4.78
CA GLY A 33 8.20 4.27 -6.14
C GLY A 33 6.80 4.52 -6.67
N GLY A 34 5.96 3.50 -6.70
CA GLY A 34 4.59 3.60 -7.20
C GLY A 34 3.70 4.47 -6.31
N PHE A 35 3.71 4.22 -4.98
CA PHE A 35 2.92 4.98 -4.01
C PHE A 35 3.35 6.46 -3.96
N GLY A 36 4.66 6.68 -3.96
CA GLY A 36 5.23 8.01 -3.93
C GLY A 36 4.83 8.84 -5.14
N ARG A 37 4.89 8.27 -6.34
CA ARG A 37 4.48 8.93 -7.57
C ARG A 37 3.00 9.29 -7.59
N GLN A 38 2.15 8.35 -7.16
CA GLN A 38 0.71 8.52 -7.26
C GLN A 38 0.11 9.38 -6.13
N HIS A 39 0.67 9.31 -4.91
CA HIS A 39 0.06 9.90 -3.72
C HIS A 39 0.94 10.94 -3.03
N VAL A 40 2.27 10.75 -2.98
CA VAL A 40 3.16 11.65 -2.25
C VAL A 40 3.58 12.85 -3.09
N ALA A 41 3.95 12.64 -4.35
CA ALA A 41 4.41 13.72 -5.22
C ALA A 41 3.38 14.84 -5.43
N PRO A 42 2.08 14.56 -5.64
CA PRO A 42 1.07 15.62 -5.70
C PRO A 42 0.96 16.41 -4.40
N LEU A 43 1.01 15.72 -3.24
CA LEU A 43 0.95 16.38 -1.92
C LEU A 43 2.18 17.25 -1.66
N VAL A 44 3.36 16.81 -2.08
CA VAL A 44 4.60 17.60 -2.00
C VAL A 44 4.49 18.86 -2.85
N HIS A 45 3.96 18.77 -4.06
CA HIS A 45 3.72 19.91 -4.92
C HIS A 45 2.80 20.95 -4.26
N ASP A 46 1.67 20.50 -3.70
CA ASP A 46 0.73 21.40 -3.01
C ASP A 46 1.33 22.00 -1.73
N PHE A 47 2.14 21.21 -1.00
CA PHE A 47 2.83 21.66 0.19
C PHE A 47 3.82 22.79 -0.09
N VAL A 48 4.64 22.68 -1.14
CA VAL A 48 5.59 23.72 -1.54
C VAL A 48 4.87 24.99 -2.00
N ARG A 49 3.72 24.88 -2.67
CA ARG A 49 2.90 26.04 -3.04
C ARG A 49 2.38 26.82 -1.83
N GLU A 50 2.03 26.14 -0.75
CA GLU A 50 1.55 26.77 0.49
C GLU A 50 2.70 27.27 1.38
N HIS A 51 3.90 26.69 1.23
CA HIS A 51 5.08 27.03 2.01
C HIS A 51 6.26 27.39 1.09
N PRO A 52 6.28 28.59 0.47
CA PRO A 52 7.28 28.95 -0.56
C PRO A 52 8.73 28.98 -0.06
N GLU A 53 8.93 29.05 1.27
CA GLU A 53 10.26 29.03 1.88
C GLU A 53 10.77 27.59 2.13
N VAL A 54 9.96 26.56 1.78
CA VAL A 54 10.36 25.15 1.87
C VAL A 54 10.76 24.64 0.50
N THR A 55 11.92 23.97 0.44
CA THR A 55 12.34 23.18 -0.71
C THR A 55 12.24 21.69 -0.37
N VAL A 56 11.86 20.84 -1.31
CA VAL A 56 11.69 19.40 -1.08
C VAL A 56 12.48 18.59 -2.08
N SER A 57 13.24 17.60 -1.58
CA SER A 57 13.80 16.50 -2.38
C SER A 57 13.00 15.23 -2.09
N LEU A 58 12.40 14.66 -3.13
CA LEU A 58 11.60 13.44 -3.03
C LEU A 58 12.37 12.28 -3.70
N ASP A 59 12.78 11.28 -2.89
CA ASP A 59 13.39 10.03 -3.34
C ASP A 59 12.32 8.95 -3.47
N LEU A 60 12.10 8.45 -4.68
CA LEU A 60 11.11 7.42 -4.99
C LEU A 60 11.82 6.09 -5.27
N SER A 61 11.82 5.21 -4.25
CA SER A 61 12.49 3.92 -4.34
C SER A 61 11.80 2.86 -3.48
N ASP A 62 11.68 1.64 -4.01
CA ASP A 62 11.12 0.49 -3.26
C ASP A 62 12.17 -0.19 -2.36
N ARG A 63 13.42 0.30 -2.33
CA ARG A 63 14.43 -0.14 -1.36
C ARG A 63 14.13 0.42 0.04
N VAL A 64 14.54 -0.32 1.06
CA VAL A 64 14.49 0.18 2.43
C VAL A 64 15.64 1.16 2.64
N VAL A 65 15.31 2.45 2.74
CA VAL A 65 16.27 3.54 2.96
C VAL A 65 16.58 3.63 4.45
N ASP A 66 17.86 3.76 4.80
CA ASP A 66 18.28 4.10 6.16
C ASP A 66 18.17 5.61 6.36
N LEU A 67 17.14 6.04 7.10
CA LEU A 67 16.83 7.46 7.29
C LEU A 67 17.98 8.25 7.93
N LEU A 68 18.72 7.62 8.83
CA LEU A 68 19.80 8.30 9.57
C LEU A 68 21.05 8.41 8.71
N ASN A 69 21.47 7.32 8.08
CA ASN A 69 22.69 7.30 7.27
C ASN A 69 22.54 8.06 5.94
N GLU A 70 21.33 8.11 5.39
CA GLU A 70 21.04 8.79 4.13
C GLU A 70 20.50 10.22 4.33
N ASN A 71 20.52 10.73 5.57
CA ASN A 71 20.07 12.09 5.94
C ASN A 71 18.65 12.41 5.44
N MET A 72 17.72 11.45 5.53
CA MET A 72 16.31 11.67 5.25
C MET A 72 15.60 12.25 6.46
N ASP A 73 14.74 13.24 6.25
CA ASP A 73 13.92 13.84 7.31
C ASP A 73 12.71 12.98 7.64
N CYS A 74 12.11 12.35 6.62
CA CYS A 74 11.02 11.39 6.79
C CYS A 74 10.95 10.41 5.62
N ALA A 75 10.23 9.30 5.85
CA ALA A 75 9.88 8.37 4.79
C ALA A 75 8.43 7.90 4.90
N VAL A 76 7.83 7.59 3.76
CA VAL A 76 6.62 6.77 3.73
C VAL A 76 7.02 5.31 3.61
N ARG A 77 6.41 4.44 4.42
CA ARG A 77 6.66 2.99 4.44
C ARG A 77 5.36 2.22 4.42
N ILE A 78 5.35 1.07 3.74
CA ILE A 78 4.20 0.17 3.67
C ILE A 78 4.61 -1.16 4.28
N GLY A 79 3.90 -1.60 5.32
CA GLY A 79 4.14 -2.88 5.99
C GLY A 79 4.61 -2.72 7.43
N VAL A 80 5.23 -3.79 7.95
CA VAL A 80 5.72 -3.84 9.32
C VAL A 80 6.95 -2.94 9.45
N LEU A 81 6.92 -2.07 10.44
CA LEU A 81 8.10 -1.29 10.82
C LEU A 81 8.98 -2.17 11.71
N PRO A 82 10.27 -2.37 11.38
CA PRO A 82 11.18 -3.03 12.30
C PRO A 82 11.33 -2.21 13.58
N ASP A 83 11.56 -2.89 14.69
CA ASP A 83 11.93 -2.22 15.95
C ASP A 83 13.18 -1.38 15.71
N SER A 84 13.01 -0.07 15.75
CA SER A 84 14.05 0.88 15.42
C SER A 84 13.89 2.16 16.24
N SER A 85 14.91 3.00 16.24
CA SER A 85 14.88 4.36 16.80
C SER A 85 14.00 5.33 15.99
N LEU A 86 13.06 4.79 15.18
CA LEU A 86 12.16 5.57 14.35
C LEU A 86 10.79 5.71 15.01
N VAL A 87 10.15 6.83 14.77
CA VAL A 87 8.75 7.08 15.16
C VAL A 87 7.87 6.89 13.93
N GLY A 88 6.88 6.01 14.03
CA GLY A 88 5.92 5.74 12.96
C GLY A 88 4.55 6.35 13.25
N VAL A 89 4.02 7.12 12.31
CA VAL A 89 2.64 7.62 12.31
C VAL A 89 1.86 6.88 11.24
N LYS A 90 0.82 6.16 11.64
CA LYS A 90 -0.05 5.45 10.68
C LYS A 90 -0.83 6.47 9.85
N LEU A 91 -0.72 6.36 8.54
CA LEU A 91 -1.40 7.22 7.57
C LEU A 91 -2.69 6.59 7.04
N ALA A 92 -2.64 5.29 6.72
CA ALA A 92 -3.77 4.57 6.14
C ALA A 92 -3.64 3.06 6.35
N ASP A 93 -4.79 2.37 6.25
CA ASP A 93 -4.80 0.93 6.09
C ASP A 93 -4.51 0.54 4.64
N ASN A 94 -3.76 -0.54 4.48
CA ASN A 94 -3.51 -1.15 3.19
C ASN A 94 -3.66 -2.66 3.29
N GLN A 95 -3.96 -3.28 2.17
CA GLN A 95 -4.08 -4.72 2.03
C GLN A 95 -3.46 -5.15 0.71
N ARG A 96 -2.75 -6.27 0.70
CA ARG A 96 -2.27 -6.88 -0.53
C ARG A 96 -3.23 -7.94 -1.02
N LEU A 97 -3.40 -8.00 -2.34
CA LEU A 97 -4.28 -8.91 -3.05
C LEU A 97 -3.47 -9.67 -4.09
N VAL A 98 -3.84 -10.91 -4.35
CA VAL A 98 -3.34 -11.64 -5.51
C VAL A 98 -4.26 -11.33 -6.68
N VAL A 99 -3.68 -10.86 -7.78
CA VAL A 99 -4.42 -10.42 -8.96
C VAL A 99 -3.86 -11.04 -10.24
N ALA A 100 -4.73 -11.21 -11.22
CA ALA A 100 -4.38 -11.57 -12.59
C ALA A 100 -5.42 -11.03 -13.55
N THR A 101 -5.12 -11.07 -14.85
CA THR A 101 -6.14 -10.84 -15.88
C THR A 101 -7.07 -12.04 -16.02
N PRO A 102 -8.34 -11.82 -16.44
CA PRO A 102 -9.23 -12.92 -16.81
C PRO A 102 -8.63 -13.85 -17.88
N THR A 103 -7.90 -13.28 -18.83
CA THR A 103 -7.24 -14.03 -19.91
C THR A 103 -6.19 -15.01 -19.39
N TYR A 104 -5.34 -14.56 -18.46
CA TYR A 104 -4.37 -15.45 -17.83
C TYR A 104 -5.06 -16.62 -17.12
N LEU A 105 -6.11 -16.33 -16.34
CA LEU A 105 -6.84 -17.35 -15.58
C LEU A 105 -7.60 -18.33 -16.49
N GLN A 106 -8.10 -17.89 -17.66
CA GLN A 106 -8.71 -18.79 -18.65
C GLN A 106 -7.71 -19.81 -19.21
N ARG A 107 -6.45 -19.40 -19.40
CA ARG A 107 -5.40 -20.26 -19.97
C ARG A 107 -4.75 -21.19 -18.95
N HIS A 108 -4.59 -20.72 -17.72
CA HIS A 108 -3.78 -21.41 -16.69
C HIS A 108 -4.59 -21.94 -15.51
N GLY A 109 -5.91 -21.72 -15.50
CA GLY A 109 -6.78 -22.06 -14.37
C GLY A 109 -6.75 -20.99 -13.27
N ARG A 110 -7.69 -21.12 -12.35
CA ARG A 110 -7.82 -20.23 -11.17
C ARG A 110 -7.34 -20.95 -9.94
N PRO A 111 -6.30 -20.47 -9.21
CA PRO A 111 -5.86 -21.09 -7.97
C PRO A 111 -6.97 -20.99 -6.92
N GLN A 112 -7.23 -22.10 -6.22
CA GLN A 112 -8.24 -22.20 -5.16
C GLN A 112 -7.61 -22.14 -3.77
N HIS A 113 -6.35 -22.56 -3.65
CA HIS A 113 -5.58 -22.55 -2.40
C HIS A 113 -4.19 -21.97 -2.64
N PRO A 114 -3.53 -21.33 -1.63
CA PRO A 114 -2.18 -20.79 -1.79
C PRO A 114 -1.11 -21.79 -2.27
N SER A 115 -1.29 -23.09 -1.99
CA SER A 115 -0.41 -24.15 -2.53
C SER A 115 -0.42 -24.26 -4.04
N ASP A 116 -1.54 -23.86 -4.70
CA ASP A 116 -1.69 -23.96 -6.15
C ASP A 116 -0.77 -22.98 -6.89
N LEU A 117 -0.25 -21.96 -6.17
CA LEU A 117 0.71 -21.00 -6.72
C LEU A 117 1.99 -21.65 -7.23
N ALA A 118 2.30 -22.88 -6.79
CA ALA A 118 3.41 -23.67 -7.32
C ALA A 118 3.24 -24.01 -8.81
N ASN A 119 2.00 -24.02 -9.31
CA ASN A 119 1.65 -24.33 -10.69
C ASN A 119 1.43 -23.08 -11.56
N HIS A 120 1.64 -21.89 -10.99
CA HIS A 120 1.43 -20.63 -11.67
C HIS A 120 2.70 -19.82 -11.84
N ASN A 121 2.76 -19.00 -12.88
CA ASN A 121 3.81 -18.00 -13.04
C ASN A 121 3.53 -16.83 -12.09
N CYS A 122 4.31 -16.73 -11.00
CA CYS A 122 4.18 -15.68 -10.00
C CYS A 122 5.21 -14.58 -10.25
N LEU A 123 4.74 -13.35 -10.45
CA LEU A 123 5.55 -12.18 -10.73
C LEU A 123 6.16 -11.64 -9.41
N ASN A 124 7.47 -11.74 -9.27
CA ASN A 124 8.14 -11.49 -8.01
C ASN A 124 8.66 -10.05 -7.90
N LEU A 125 8.21 -9.34 -6.86
CA LEU A 125 8.83 -8.09 -6.44
C LEU A 125 10.04 -8.42 -5.55
N VAL A 126 11.24 -8.14 -6.05
CA VAL A 126 12.50 -8.33 -5.32
C VAL A 126 12.79 -7.06 -4.51
N SER A 127 12.81 -7.18 -3.19
CA SER A 127 13.20 -6.09 -2.30
C SER A 127 14.27 -6.57 -1.33
N SER A 128 15.33 -5.80 -1.16
CA SER A 128 16.40 -6.09 -0.22
C SER A 128 15.85 -6.15 1.21
N GLY A 129 16.06 -7.27 1.90
CA GLY A 129 15.65 -7.46 3.30
C GLY A 129 14.17 -7.87 3.50
N ALA A 130 13.38 -8.05 2.44
CA ALA A 130 12.04 -8.61 2.56
C ALA A 130 12.08 -10.15 2.61
N PRO A 131 11.20 -10.80 3.41
CA PRO A 131 11.06 -12.24 3.38
C PRO A 131 10.70 -12.71 1.96
N SER A 132 11.33 -13.79 1.50
CA SER A 132 10.99 -14.41 0.22
C SER A 132 9.64 -15.11 0.33
N GLY A 133 8.64 -14.63 -0.40
CA GLY A 133 7.31 -15.27 -0.45
C GLY A 133 6.16 -14.29 -0.31
N TRP A 134 4.98 -14.78 -0.66
CA TRP A 134 3.73 -14.05 -0.48
C TRP A 134 3.08 -14.49 0.83
N LEU A 135 2.58 -13.54 1.60
CA LEU A 135 1.97 -13.80 2.89
C LEU A 135 0.48 -14.04 2.74
N PHE A 136 -0.02 -15.09 3.36
CA PHE A 136 -1.44 -15.46 3.39
C PHE A 136 -1.91 -15.70 4.82
N THR A 137 -3.21 -15.62 5.04
CA THR A 137 -3.85 -16.09 6.28
C THR A 137 -4.38 -17.50 6.03
N ILE A 138 -3.77 -18.51 6.65
CA ILE A 138 -4.19 -19.92 6.54
C ILE A 138 -4.54 -20.41 7.94
N GLN A 139 -5.77 -20.87 8.15
CA GLN A 139 -6.28 -21.30 9.46
C GLN A 139 -6.11 -20.24 10.57
N GLY A 140 -6.20 -18.95 10.20
CA GLY A 140 -6.05 -17.84 11.13
C GLY A 140 -4.60 -17.40 11.38
N GLU A 141 -3.60 -18.09 10.82
CA GLU A 141 -2.19 -17.77 10.99
C GLU A 141 -1.60 -17.13 9.73
N ALA A 142 -0.69 -16.15 9.94
CA ALA A 142 0.04 -15.51 8.86
C ALA A 142 1.15 -16.44 8.34
N THR A 143 0.92 -17.05 7.18
CA THR A 143 1.79 -18.06 6.59
C THR A 143 2.47 -17.56 5.31
N PRO A 144 3.81 -17.50 5.24
CA PRO A 144 4.52 -17.15 4.04
C PRO A 144 4.55 -18.35 3.07
N ILE A 145 4.12 -18.14 1.84
CA ILE A 145 4.16 -19.15 0.76
C ILE A 145 5.24 -18.74 -0.22
N ARG A 146 6.22 -19.62 -0.41
CA ARG A 146 7.26 -19.42 -1.43
C ARG A 146 6.62 -19.54 -2.82
N VAL A 147 6.84 -18.57 -3.65
CA VAL A 147 6.35 -18.52 -5.03
C VAL A 147 7.52 -18.46 -6.01
N SER A 148 7.29 -18.95 -7.23
CA SER A 148 8.28 -18.92 -8.30
C SER A 148 7.65 -18.40 -9.59
N GLY A 149 8.49 -17.88 -10.48
CA GLY A 149 8.02 -17.39 -11.77
C GLY A 149 9.19 -16.95 -12.65
N SER A 150 8.88 -16.67 -13.91
CA SER A 150 9.86 -16.32 -14.94
C SER A 150 10.34 -14.87 -14.88
N LEU A 151 9.61 -14.01 -14.15
CA LEU A 151 9.87 -12.56 -14.10
C LEU A 151 9.99 -12.09 -12.64
N ALA A 152 11.03 -11.32 -12.39
CA ALA A 152 11.28 -10.66 -11.11
C ALA A 152 11.82 -9.26 -11.34
N CYS A 153 11.40 -8.28 -10.54
CA CYS A 153 11.83 -6.90 -10.63
C CYS A 153 11.78 -6.23 -9.25
N ASN A 154 12.58 -5.21 -9.05
CA ASN A 154 12.57 -4.37 -7.85
C ASN A 154 11.64 -3.15 -7.98
N ASP A 155 10.91 -3.01 -9.08
CA ASP A 155 9.91 -1.97 -9.31
C ASP A 155 8.50 -2.54 -9.36
N GLY A 156 7.64 -2.07 -8.45
CA GLY A 156 6.28 -2.53 -8.35
C GLY A 156 5.41 -2.21 -9.56
N SER A 157 5.66 -1.09 -10.24
CA SER A 157 4.91 -0.69 -11.43
C SER A 157 5.15 -1.65 -12.59
N SER A 158 6.40 -2.08 -12.78
CA SER A 158 6.76 -3.09 -13.78
C SER A 158 6.07 -4.44 -13.53
N ILE A 159 5.98 -4.86 -12.26
CA ILE A 159 5.24 -6.08 -11.88
C ILE A 159 3.75 -5.95 -12.25
N LEU A 160 3.15 -4.78 -12.00
CA LEU A 160 1.75 -4.52 -12.37
C LEU A 160 1.54 -4.54 -13.88
N ASP A 161 2.43 -3.90 -14.62
CA ASP A 161 2.37 -3.87 -16.10
C ASP A 161 2.47 -5.28 -16.69
N TRP A 162 3.36 -6.13 -16.17
CA TRP A 162 3.44 -7.52 -16.61
C TRP A 162 2.16 -8.30 -16.28
N ALA A 163 1.58 -8.09 -15.10
CA ALA A 163 0.31 -8.72 -14.75
C ALA A 163 -0.83 -8.29 -15.68
N LEU A 164 -0.90 -7.01 -16.07
CA LEU A 164 -1.88 -6.47 -17.02
C LEU A 164 -1.70 -7.01 -18.44
N ASN A 165 -0.50 -7.50 -18.78
CA ASN A 165 -0.16 -8.12 -20.07
C ASN A 165 -0.13 -9.66 -20.00
N ASP A 166 -0.97 -10.27 -19.17
CA ASP A 166 -1.20 -11.71 -19.06
C ASP A 166 0.05 -12.53 -18.66
N ALA A 167 1.09 -11.91 -18.10
CA ALA A 167 2.34 -12.61 -17.79
C ALA A 167 2.24 -13.54 -16.58
N GLY A 168 1.31 -13.31 -15.65
CA GLY A 168 1.20 -14.13 -14.45
C GLY A 168 0.33 -13.55 -13.35
N LEU A 169 0.41 -14.18 -12.19
CA LEU A 169 -0.17 -13.70 -10.94
C LEU A 169 0.75 -12.67 -10.29
N ALA A 170 0.18 -11.61 -9.71
CA ALA A 170 0.92 -10.61 -8.97
C ALA A 170 0.28 -10.35 -7.59
N TRP A 171 1.14 -10.19 -6.56
CA TRP A 171 0.71 -9.84 -5.21
C TRP A 171 0.93 -8.35 -4.97
N ARG A 172 -0.14 -7.56 -5.11
CA ARG A 172 -0.09 -6.10 -5.17
C ARG A 172 -0.98 -5.43 -4.14
N SER A 173 -0.64 -4.21 -3.77
CA SER A 173 -1.44 -3.39 -2.86
C SER A 173 -2.78 -3.02 -3.47
N ARG A 174 -3.87 -3.06 -2.68
CA ARG A 174 -5.23 -2.72 -3.13
C ARG A 174 -5.30 -1.32 -3.78
N TRP A 175 -4.64 -0.31 -3.18
CA TRP A 175 -4.64 1.05 -3.72
C TRP A 175 -4.12 1.11 -5.16
N GLU A 176 -3.14 0.29 -5.50
CA GLU A 176 -2.49 0.24 -6.81
C GLU A 176 -3.39 -0.41 -7.88
N VAL A 177 -4.02 -1.54 -7.53
CA VAL A 177 -4.81 -2.34 -8.48
C VAL A 177 -6.27 -1.94 -8.54
N GLN A 178 -6.75 -1.06 -7.67
CA GLN A 178 -8.18 -0.76 -7.51
C GLN A 178 -8.86 -0.28 -8.80
N GLN A 179 -8.18 0.55 -9.60
CA GLN A 179 -8.72 1.03 -10.88
C GLN A 179 -8.87 -0.11 -11.89
N HIS A 180 -7.90 -1.03 -11.93
CA HIS A 180 -7.91 -2.18 -12.82
C HIS A 180 -8.96 -3.23 -12.40
N LEU A 181 -9.18 -3.39 -11.10
CA LEU A 181 -10.27 -4.23 -10.57
C LEU A 181 -11.64 -3.66 -10.93
N ARG A 182 -11.83 -2.32 -10.82
CA ARG A 182 -13.09 -1.67 -11.21
C ARG A 182 -13.38 -1.77 -12.70
N SER A 183 -12.37 -1.70 -13.53
CA SER A 183 -12.49 -1.83 -14.99
C SER A 183 -12.58 -3.26 -15.49
N GLY A 184 -12.43 -4.26 -14.63
CA GLY A 184 -12.40 -5.68 -14.96
C GLY A 184 -11.14 -6.14 -15.70
N LYS A 185 -10.12 -5.28 -15.84
CA LYS A 185 -8.82 -5.67 -16.42
C LYS A 185 -8.07 -6.66 -15.54
N LEU A 186 -8.22 -6.53 -14.23
CA LEU A 186 -7.73 -7.49 -13.26
C LEU A 186 -8.87 -8.03 -12.43
N VAL A 187 -8.70 -9.25 -11.93
CA VAL A 187 -9.59 -9.88 -10.96
C VAL A 187 -8.74 -10.41 -9.80
N THR A 188 -9.33 -10.48 -8.62
CA THR A 188 -8.69 -11.07 -7.44
C THR A 188 -8.83 -12.58 -7.45
N VAL A 189 -7.85 -13.26 -6.88
CA VAL A 189 -7.87 -14.69 -6.59
C VAL A 189 -7.42 -14.91 -5.15
N LEU A 190 -7.77 -16.05 -4.56
CA LEU A 190 -7.40 -16.42 -3.19
C LEU A 190 -7.92 -15.43 -2.13
N ASP A 191 -9.10 -14.84 -2.37
CA ASP A 191 -9.69 -13.83 -1.48
C ASP A 191 -9.97 -14.34 -0.06
N GLU A 192 -10.20 -15.65 0.11
CA GLU A 192 -10.39 -16.30 1.41
C GLU A 192 -9.11 -16.37 2.25
N PHE A 193 -7.94 -16.22 1.62
CA PHE A 193 -6.61 -16.32 2.23
C PHE A 193 -5.90 -14.97 2.32
N ILE A 194 -6.64 -13.87 2.26
CA ILE A 194 -6.05 -12.53 2.23
C ILE A 194 -5.06 -12.34 3.38
N ALA A 195 -3.87 -11.84 3.06
CA ALA A 195 -2.82 -11.51 4.02
C ALA A 195 -3.33 -10.54 5.10
N PRO A 196 -2.75 -10.57 6.31
CA PRO A 196 -3.02 -9.56 7.33
C PRO A 196 -2.81 -8.15 6.76
N PRO A 197 -3.59 -7.15 7.23
CA PRO A 197 -3.42 -5.77 6.80
C PRO A 197 -1.99 -5.29 7.03
N ASN A 198 -1.43 -4.59 6.06
CA ASN A 198 -0.14 -3.93 6.16
C ASN A 198 -0.33 -2.42 5.99
N ALA A 199 -0.32 -1.67 7.09
CA ALA A 199 -0.63 -0.25 7.06
C ALA A 199 0.49 0.57 6.38
N ILE A 200 0.13 1.78 5.98
CA ILE A 200 1.03 2.80 5.45
C ILE A 200 1.39 3.74 6.59
N TYR A 201 2.68 4.00 6.75
CA TYR A 201 3.21 4.85 7.82
C TYR A 201 4.04 6.00 7.25
N ALA A 202 3.97 7.14 7.91
CA ALA A 202 5.04 8.14 7.86
C ALA A 202 6.04 7.83 8.98
N VAL A 203 7.32 7.73 8.64
CA VAL A 203 8.39 7.33 9.57
C VAL A 203 9.39 8.45 9.67
N PHE A 204 9.81 8.74 10.90
CA PHE A 204 10.73 9.83 11.23
C PHE A 204 11.85 9.32 12.11
N PRO A 205 13.08 9.86 12.01
CA PRO A 205 14.10 9.67 13.02
C PRO A 205 13.61 10.18 14.37
N GLN A 206 13.91 9.44 15.46
CA GLN A 206 13.58 9.88 16.81
C GLN A 206 14.46 11.09 17.17
N ARG A 207 13.90 12.30 17.08
CA ARG A 207 14.54 13.55 17.48
C ARG A 207 13.69 14.24 18.55
N LYS A 208 14.33 14.85 19.55
CA LYS A 208 13.63 15.61 20.62
C LYS A 208 12.74 16.72 20.07
N HIS A 209 13.13 17.30 18.92
CA HIS A 209 12.37 18.37 18.24
C HIS A 209 12.34 18.09 16.75
N LEU A 210 11.16 17.76 16.23
CA LEU A 210 10.92 17.67 14.78
C LEU A 210 10.68 19.09 14.24
N PRO A 211 11.41 19.55 13.22
CA PRO A 211 11.17 20.83 12.57
C PRO A 211 9.71 20.95 12.09
N LEU A 212 9.17 22.18 12.09
CA LEU A 212 7.77 22.44 11.71
C LEU A 212 7.42 21.88 10.32
N ARG A 213 8.32 22.04 9.34
CA ARG A 213 8.15 21.50 7.98
C ARG A 213 7.97 19.97 7.96
N VAL A 214 8.63 19.26 8.86
CA VAL A 214 8.52 17.79 9.03
C VAL A 214 7.20 17.42 9.70
N ARG A 215 6.72 18.23 10.65
CA ARG A 215 5.46 18.00 11.37
C ARG A 215 4.23 18.24 10.50
N LEU A 216 4.28 19.21 9.57
CA LEU A 216 3.17 19.58 8.69
C LEU A 216 3.02 18.66 7.48
N ALA A 217 4.10 18.05 6.99
CA ALA A 217 4.07 17.19 5.81
C ALA A 217 3.10 15.99 5.92
N PRO A 218 3.04 15.23 7.05
CA PRO A 218 2.12 14.10 7.17
C PRO A 218 0.66 14.50 7.40
N ALA A 219 0.38 15.66 7.94
CA ALA A 219 -1.00 16.10 8.24
C ALA A 219 -1.87 16.13 6.97
N LYS A 220 -1.29 16.46 5.81
CA LYS A 220 -1.99 16.45 4.51
C LYS A 220 -2.20 15.05 3.95
N THR A 221 -1.33 14.11 4.26
CA THR A 221 -1.45 12.72 3.78
C THR A 221 -2.64 12.02 4.46
N THR A 222 -2.94 12.38 5.71
CA THR A 222 -4.06 11.81 6.48
C THR A 222 -5.43 12.32 5.97
N THR A 223 -5.53 13.58 5.53
CA THR A 223 -6.77 14.16 5.02
C THR A 223 -7.19 13.62 3.66
N CYS A 224 -6.26 13.20 2.82
CA CYS A 224 -6.58 12.63 1.50
C CYS A 224 -7.15 11.19 1.59
N SER A 225 -6.82 10.44 2.65
CA SER A 225 -7.32 9.07 2.89
C SER A 225 -8.75 9.03 3.45
N ALA A 226 -9.20 10.10 4.13
CA ALA A 226 -10.49 10.14 4.84
C ALA A 226 -11.70 10.45 3.93
N SER A 227 -11.50 10.88 2.69
CA SER A 227 -12.57 11.38 1.82
C SER A 227 -13.15 10.37 0.83
N ARG A 228 -13.37 9.09 1.23
CA ARG A 228 -14.44 8.24 0.66
C ARG A 228 -14.57 6.91 1.40
N PRO A 229 -15.56 6.74 2.28
CA PRO A 229 -15.94 5.41 2.71
C PRO A 229 -16.52 4.66 1.51
N LEU A 230 -15.93 3.50 1.21
CA LEU A 230 -16.46 2.57 0.22
C LEU A 230 -17.78 2.03 0.75
N LYS A 231 -18.91 2.37 0.11
CA LYS A 231 -20.16 1.63 0.32
C LYS A 231 -19.93 0.17 -0.09
N PRO A 232 -20.34 -0.81 0.73
CA PRO A 232 -20.30 -2.20 0.31
C PRO A 232 -21.24 -2.36 -0.88
N SER A 233 -20.75 -2.97 -1.94
CA SER A 233 -21.52 -3.35 -3.12
C SER A 233 -22.50 -4.46 -2.73
N SER A 234 -23.76 -4.09 -2.44
CA SER A 234 -24.86 -5.01 -2.33
C SER A 234 -25.29 -5.46 -3.73
N ARG A 235 -24.70 -6.52 -4.24
CA ARG A 235 -25.28 -7.38 -5.28
C ARG A 235 -25.26 -8.81 -4.79
N GLY A 236 -26.13 -9.08 -3.82
CA GLY A 236 -26.68 -10.40 -3.58
C GLY A 236 -27.84 -10.59 -4.55
N ALA A 237 -27.67 -11.43 -5.56
CA ALA A 237 -28.78 -11.90 -6.37
C ALA A 237 -29.73 -12.68 -5.47
N ALA A 238 -30.95 -12.19 -5.33
CA ALA A 238 -32.03 -12.91 -4.71
C ALA A 238 -32.37 -14.12 -5.58
N ILE A 239 -31.96 -15.30 -5.15
CA ILE A 239 -32.48 -16.55 -5.68
C ILE A 239 -33.84 -16.75 -5.03
N SER A 240 -34.90 -16.48 -5.78
CA SER A 240 -36.28 -16.80 -5.39
C SER A 240 -36.43 -18.31 -5.31
N SER A 241 -36.55 -18.82 -4.10
CA SER A 241 -36.96 -20.20 -3.81
C SER A 241 -38.47 -20.34 -4.10
N PRO A 242 -38.95 -21.35 -4.84
CA PRO A 242 -40.36 -21.57 -5.00
C PRO A 242 -40.96 -22.17 -3.71
N ALA A 243 -42.06 -21.59 -3.26
CA ALA A 243 -42.84 -22.05 -2.10
C ALA A 243 -43.36 -23.48 -2.31
N PRO A 244 -43.44 -24.30 -1.23
CA PRO A 244 -44.01 -25.63 -1.30
C PRO A 244 -45.53 -25.53 -1.47
N ARG A 245 -46.08 -26.25 -2.46
CA ARG A 245 -47.53 -26.42 -2.68
C ARG A 245 -48.13 -27.19 -1.51
N SER A 246 -49.08 -26.58 -0.83
CA SER A 246 -49.92 -27.21 0.18
C SER A 246 -50.84 -28.25 -0.48
N CYS A 247 -50.70 -29.50 -0.07
CA CYS A 247 -51.60 -30.57 -0.41
C CYS A 247 -52.85 -30.45 0.47
N ALA A 248 -53.94 -29.94 -0.07
CA ALA A 248 -55.25 -29.93 0.59
C ALA A 248 -55.90 -31.30 0.49
N LEU A 249 -56.07 -31.98 1.62
CA LEU A 249 -56.90 -33.17 1.77
C LEU A 249 -58.39 -32.79 1.62
N ARG A 250 -59.11 -33.44 0.67
CA ARG A 250 -60.56 -33.41 0.55
C ARG A 250 -61.18 -34.36 1.60
N PRO A 251 -62.27 -33.97 2.28
CA PRO A 251 -63.05 -34.90 3.11
C PRO A 251 -63.97 -35.78 2.24
N PRO A 252 -64.35 -36.96 2.73
CA PRO A 252 -65.29 -37.84 2.02
C PRO A 252 -66.74 -37.33 2.14
N ALA A 253 -67.49 -37.47 1.10
CA ALA A 253 -68.92 -37.22 1.04
C ALA A 253 -69.74 -38.53 1.37
N PRO A 254 -71.00 -38.36 1.73
CA PRO A 254 -71.78 -39.38 2.45
C PRO A 254 -72.16 -40.61 1.64
#